data_75a5ec5bdc336b22f3a50805af0d1f6d
#
_entry.id   75a5ec5bdc336b22f3a50805af0d1f6d
#
_cell.length_a   1.000
_cell.length_b   1.000
_cell.length_c   1.000
_cell.angle_alpha   90.00
_cell.angle_beta   90.00
_cell.angle_gamma   90.00
#
_symmetry.space_group_name_H-M   'P 1'
#
loop_
_entity.id
_entity.type
_entity.pdbx_description
1 polymer ?
#
loop_
_entity_poly.entity_id
_entity_poly.type
_entity_poly.pdbx_seq_one_letter_code
_entity_poly.pdbx_strand_id
1 'polypeptide(L)'
;MKTKFHLNKRSPGRHSSAGAQPQPGGGAAVALVDERYLAWLASQVTGNPRTAIQRAPLAAVLAHLARLAGAESPLLRTVLYTDAAPTELYDDVVLRLVPPHATDGGLSLVRALGQELIQLARHGAAWLLVASDDERLIPYIDEAQARGARVVLVADDAVHDFSRLAADDPSWARLLMQADRRVAVPVGAWDSLTTPGTGYYAQRAGQPEGDEADGAGSPPADAQAEPDEQWRAQVGRIIQDWWADEPEDDRLDLADAMRSQHGVPPETDRRILMQIRRELGRNLSFPEKRLMREMVRATVLGEAPAPTAVDVAPD
;
A
#
# COMPACT_ATOMS: atom_id res chain seq x y z
N MET A 1 -10.01 2.06 89.63
CA MET A 1 -10.21 2.98 88.49
C MET A 1 -9.70 2.29 87.21
N LYS A 2 -10.60 1.88 86.31
CA LYS A 2 -10.26 1.22 85.05
C LYS A 2 -10.56 2.16 83.91
N THR A 3 -9.53 2.67 83.24
CA THR A 3 -9.62 3.58 82.12
C THR A 3 -9.79 2.74 80.83
N LYS A 4 -10.93 2.88 80.17
CA LYS A 4 -11.21 2.25 78.90
C LYS A 4 -10.67 3.13 77.74
N PHE A 5 -9.70 2.65 77.01
CA PHE A 5 -9.23 3.27 75.77
C PHE A 5 -10.16 2.83 74.64
N HIS A 6 -10.86 3.78 74.04
CA HIS A 6 -11.61 3.57 72.80
C HIS A 6 -10.63 3.73 71.62
N LEU A 7 -10.33 2.63 70.92
CA LEU A 7 -9.63 2.66 69.63
C LEU A 7 -10.66 3.04 68.53
N ASN A 8 -10.47 4.24 68.01
CA ASN A 8 -11.22 4.72 66.87
C ASN A 8 -10.64 4.01 65.62
N LYS A 9 -11.38 3.04 65.08
CA LYS A 9 -11.06 2.33 63.84
C LYS A 9 -11.33 3.27 62.68
N ARG A 10 -10.30 3.98 62.19
CA ARG A 10 -10.33 4.64 60.87
C ARG A 10 -10.33 3.59 59.78
N SER A 11 -11.42 3.47 59.06
CA SER A 11 -11.52 2.70 57.83
C SER A 11 -10.63 3.36 56.77
N PRO A 12 -9.72 2.60 56.11
CA PRO A 12 -9.01 3.16 54.95
C PRO A 12 -10.01 3.31 53.81
N GLY A 13 -10.30 4.57 53.43
CA GLY A 13 -11.04 4.86 52.24
C GLY A 13 -10.32 4.21 51.04
N ARG A 14 -10.98 3.24 50.44
CA ARG A 14 -10.61 2.73 49.10
C ARG A 14 -10.82 3.90 48.14
N HIS A 15 -9.76 4.62 47.85
CA HIS A 15 -9.68 5.34 46.60
C HIS A 15 -9.60 4.27 45.49
N SER A 16 -10.77 3.89 44.99
CA SER A 16 -10.86 3.24 43.68
C SER A 16 -10.41 4.28 42.66
N SER A 17 -9.10 4.29 42.39
CA SER A 17 -8.64 4.76 41.10
C SER A 17 -9.25 3.78 40.08
N ALA A 18 -10.47 4.13 39.66
CA ALA A 18 -11.02 3.57 38.45
C ALA A 18 -9.96 3.88 37.36
N GLY A 19 -9.12 2.93 37.09
CA GLY A 19 -8.28 2.97 35.90
C GLY A 19 -9.25 3.21 34.76
N ALA A 20 -9.18 4.37 34.16
CA ALA A 20 -9.88 4.64 32.93
C ALA A 20 -9.45 3.53 31.97
N GLN A 21 -10.35 2.55 31.76
CA GLN A 21 -10.18 1.61 30.67
C GLN A 21 -10.06 2.49 29.43
N PRO A 22 -9.02 2.32 28.62
CA PRO A 22 -8.92 3.02 27.35
C PRO A 22 -10.20 2.70 26.59
N GLN A 23 -11.00 3.72 26.32
CA GLN A 23 -12.22 3.55 25.53
C GLN A 23 -11.78 3.05 24.15
N PRO A 24 -12.27 1.89 23.68
CA PRO A 24 -11.97 1.42 22.34
C PRO A 24 -12.65 2.39 21.36
N GLY A 25 -11.88 3.27 20.72
CA GLY A 25 -12.36 4.14 19.66
C GLY A 25 -11.83 5.58 19.64
N GLY A 26 -11.24 6.07 20.73
CA GLY A 26 -10.91 7.51 20.85
C GLY A 26 -9.49 7.94 20.47
N GLY A 27 -8.66 7.06 19.93
CA GLY A 27 -7.28 7.38 19.57
C GLY A 27 -7.14 7.99 18.18
N ALA A 28 -6.11 8.84 17.99
CA ALA A 28 -5.83 9.55 16.76
C ALA A 28 -5.64 8.63 15.53
N ALA A 29 -6.01 9.13 14.35
CA ALA A 29 -5.65 8.52 13.07
C ALA A 29 -4.44 9.24 12.46
N VAL A 30 -3.52 8.48 11.86
CA VAL A 30 -2.34 9.00 11.15
C VAL A 30 -2.19 8.23 9.84
N ALA A 31 -1.83 8.94 8.76
CA ALA A 31 -1.54 8.32 7.48
C ALA A 31 -0.02 8.30 7.20
N LEU A 32 0.47 7.17 6.72
CA LEU A 32 1.84 6.93 6.29
C LEU A 32 1.81 6.56 4.80
N VAL A 33 2.40 7.40 3.97
CA VAL A 33 2.22 7.34 2.52
C VAL A 33 3.56 7.26 1.80
N ASP A 34 3.77 6.19 1.05
CA ASP A 34 4.78 6.16 0.00
C ASP A 34 4.24 6.91 -1.21
N GLU A 35 4.84 8.05 -1.54
CA GLU A 35 4.42 8.90 -2.67
C GLU A 35 4.51 8.15 -4.01
N ARG A 36 5.49 7.26 -4.17
CA ARG A 36 5.66 6.48 -5.40
C ARG A 36 4.55 5.46 -5.58
N TYR A 37 4.15 4.79 -4.50
CA TYR A 37 3.02 3.88 -4.55
C TYR A 37 1.73 4.61 -4.91
N LEU A 38 1.49 5.76 -4.28
CA LEU A 38 0.29 6.55 -4.57
C LEU A 38 0.30 7.11 -6.00
N ALA A 39 1.46 7.56 -6.50
CA ALA A 39 1.61 7.99 -7.89
C ALA A 39 1.42 6.82 -8.86
N TRP A 40 1.88 5.63 -8.51
CA TRP A 40 1.60 4.44 -9.28
C TRP A 40 0.10 4.12 -9.33
N LEU A 41 -0.62 4.11 -8.20
CA LEU A 41 -2.08 3.94 -8.18
C LEU A 41 -2.78 4.98 -9.07
N ALA A 42 -2.38 6.25 -8.96
CA ALA A 42 -2.91 7.31 -9.81
C ALA A 42 -2.67 7.05 -11.30
N SER A 43 -1.50 6.54 -11.66
CA SER A 43 -1.18 6.22 -13.05
C SER A 43 -2.05 5.10 -13.62
N GLN A 44 -2.50 4.15 -12.78
CA GLN A 44 -3.42 3.10 -13.20
C GLN A 44 -4.80 3.64 -13.55
N VAL A 45 -5.27 4.64 -12.78
CA VAL A 45 -6.60 5.24 -12.99
C VAL A 45 -6.59 6.25 -14.15
N THR A 46 -5.53 7.05 -14.27
CA THR A 46 -5.43 8.08 -15.30
C THR A 46 -4.91 7.56 -16.64
N GLY A 47 -4.37 6.34 -16.69
CA GLY A 47 -3.68 5.81 -17.88
C GLY A 47 -2.37 6.55 -18.21
N ASN A 48 -1.92 7.49 -17.38
CA ASN A 48 -0.73 8.29 -17.61
C ASN A 48 0.41 7.91 -16.64
N PRO A 49 1.48 7.25 -17.10
CA PRO A 49 2.59 6.82 -16.24
C PRO A 49 3.39 7.95 -15.60
N ARG A 50 3.19 9.19 -16.05
CA ARG A 50 3.84 10.39 -15.50
C ARG A 50 2.94 11.17 -14.56
N THR A 51 1.85 10.59 -14.10
CA THR A 51 0.95 11.26 -13.16
C THR A 51 1.66 11.57 -11.86
N ALA A 52 1.77 12.85 -11.53
CA ALA A 52 2.29 13.30 -10.24
C ALA A 52 1.15 13.51 -9.24
N ILE A 53 1.42 13.24 -7.97
CA ILE A 53 0.46 13.47 -6.90
C ILE A 53 0.48 14.92 -6.47
N GLN A 54 -0.70 15.53 -6.43
CA GLN A 54 -0.91 16.85 -5.83
C GLN A 54 -0.89 16.70 -4.31
N ARG A 55 0.06 17.35 -3.66
CA ARG A 55 0.27 17.21 -2.20
C ARG A 55 -0.72 18.04 -1.38
N ALA A 56 -1.19 19.17 -1.93
CA ALA A 56 -2.12 20.07 -1.23
C ALA A 56 -3.43 19.39 -0.79
N PRO A 57 -4.14 18.58 -1.62
CA PRO A 57 -5.37 17.90 -1.21
C PRO A 57 -5.13 16.61 -0.44
N LEU A 58 -3.88 16.15 -0.30
CA LEU A 58 -3.55 14.81 0.19
C LEU A 58 -4.10 14.53 1.59
N ALA A 59 -3.93 15.45 2.52
CA ALA A 59 -4.43 15.28 3.88
C ALA A 59 -5.97 15.14 3.93
N ALA A 60 -6.68 15.94 3.13
CA ALA A 60 -8.14 15.89 3.07
C ALA A 60 -8.64 14.57 2.45
N VAL A 61 -7.99 14.11 1.37
CA VAL A 61 -8.31 12.82 0.74
C VAL A 61 -8.09 11.66 1.72
N LEU A 62 -6.94 11.62 2.39
CA LEU A 62 -6.64 10.55 3.35
C LEU A 62 -7.54 10.60 4.58
N ALA A 63 -7.96 11.79 5.03
CA ALA A 63 -8.97 11.92 6.07
C ALA A 63 -10.33 11.33 5.63
N HIS A 64 -10.69 11.50 4.37
CA HIS A 64 -11.88 10.87 3.81
C HIS A 64 -11.73 9.34 3.77
N LEU A 65 -10.60 8.82 3.31
CA LEU A 65 -10.34 7.38 3.29
C LEU A 65 -10.35 6.76 4.69
N ALA A 66 -9.82 7.48 5.69
CA ALA A 66 -9.89 7.04 7.08
C ALA A 66 -11.33 6.84 7.56
N ARG A 67 -12.22 7.80 7.24
CA ARG A 67 -13.66 7.69 7.55
C ARG A 67 -14.33 6.54 6.82
N LEU A 68 -14.06 6.36 5.52
CA LEU A 68 -14.56 5.21 4.75
C LEU A 68 -14.10 3.88 5.35
N ALA A 69 -12.89 3.83 5.88
CA ALA A 69 -12.39 2.68 6.61
C ALA A 69 -13.00 2.52 8.01
N GLY A 70 -13.84 3.46 8.46
CA GLY A 70 -14.53 3.42 9.76
C GLY A 70 -13.71 4.00 10.90
N ALA A 71 -12.73 4.86 10.64
CA ALA A 71 -12.07 5.63 11.69
C ALA A 71 -12.99 6.76 12.16
N GLU A 72 -13.37 6.71 13.43
CA GLU A 72 -14.21 7.73 14.06
C GLU A 72 -13.42 8.99 14.45
N SER A 73 -12.11 8.82 14.62
CA SER A 73 -11.20 9.90 15.01
C SER A 73 -10.71 10.68 13.78
N PRO A 74 -10.49 12.00 13.93
CA PRO A 74 -9.93 12.79 12.83
C PRO A 74 -8.50 12.34 12.48
N LEU A 75 -8.13 12.50 11.22
CA LEU A 75 -6.75 12.33 10.77
C LEU A 75 -5.93 13.51 11.33
N LEU A 76 -4.96 13.22 12.21
CA LEU A 76 -4.11 14.25 12.81
C LEU A 76 -3.03 14.78 11.87
N ARG A 77 -2.48 13.89 11.05
CA ARG A 77 -1.44 14.24 10.10
C ARG A 77 -1.25 13.16 9.05
N THR A 78 -0.69 13.57 7.95
CA THR A 78 -0.15 12.69 6.90
C THR A 78 1.36 12.75 6.92
N VAL A 79 2.03 11.62 6.95
CA VAL A 79 3.48 11.53 6.75
C VAL A 79 3.71 11.01 5.34
N LEU A 80 4.28 11.85 4.48
CA LEU A 80 4.56 11.55 3.09
C LEU A 80 6.04 11.26 2.90
N TYR A 81 6.34 10.04 2.53
CA TYR A 81 7.70 9.59 2.18
C TYR A 81 7.95 9.86 0.70
N THR A 82 8.96 10.67 0.42
CA THR A 82 9.30 11.13 -0.93
C THR A 82 10.81 11.04 -1.16
N ASP A 83 11.23 10.93 -2.40
CA ASP A 83 12.63 11.02 -2.82
C ASP A 83 12.99 12.42 -3.36
N ALA A 84 11.99 13.25 -3.64
CA ALA A 84 12.16 14.59 -4.15
C ALA A 84 12.16 15.64 -3.04
N ALA A 85 13.15 16.51 -3.03
CA ALA A 85 13.18 17.64 -2.11
C ALA A 85 11.92 18.51 -2.29
N PRO A 86 11.24 18.88 -1.19
CA PRO A 86 10.03 19.68 -1.28
C PRO A 86 10.36 21.12 -1.74
N THR A 87 9.54 21.64 -2.64
CA THR A 87 9.57 23.04 -3.05
C THR A 87 8.58 23.90 -2.26
N GLU A 88 7.59 23.24 -1.64
CA GLU A 88 6.50 23.87 -0.88
C GLU A 88 6.21 23.06 0.37
N LEU A 89 5.65 23.72 1.38
CA LEU A 89 5.15 23.10 2.61
C LEU A 89 3.63 23.10 2.57
N TYR A 90 3.03 22.03 3.11
CA TYR A 90 1.60 21.86 3.14
C TYR A 90 1.15 21.61 4.59
N ASP A 91 0.03 22.19 4.97
CA ASP A 91 -0.57 21.95 6.28
C ASP A 91 -0.99 20.48 6.42
N ASP A 92 -0.83 19.93 7.61
CA ASP A 92 -1.14 18.53 7.94
C ASP A 92 -0.36 17.45 7.14
N VAL A 93 0.62 17.84 6.33
CA VAL A 93 1.51 16.93 5.59
C VAL A 93 2.95 17.09 6.05
N VAL A 94 3.46 16.08 6.73
CA VAL A 94 4.86 15.99 7.16
C VAL A 94 5.67 15.25 6.11
N LEU A 95 6.63 15.93 5.49
CA LEU A 95 7.48 15.33 4.47
C LEU A 95 8.66 14.59 5.10
N ARG A 96 8.90 13.37 4.66
CA ARG A 96 10.06 12.54 4.99
C ARG A 96 10.87 12.28 3.72
N LEU A 97 12.00 12.91 3.61
CA LEU A 97 12.91 12.67 2.48
C LEU A 97 13.65 11.35 2.71
N VAL A 98 13.39 10.38 1.84
CA VAL A 98 14.08 9.08 1.82
C VAL A 98 14.67 8.87 0.43
N PRO A 99 15.92 9.33 0.21
CA PRO A 99 16.57 9.17 -1.08
C PRO A 99 16.70 7.68 -1.43
N PRO A 100 16.48 7.31 -2.70
CA PRO A 100 16.71 5.95 -3.14
C PRO A 100 18.20 5.63 -3.10
N HIS A 101 18.56 4.54 -2.45
CA HIS A 101 19.90 3.97 -2.59
C HIS A 101 19.86 2.90 -3.70
N ALA A 102 20.78 2.99 -4.64
CA ALA A 102 20.80 2.11 -5.80
C ALA A 102 20.88 0.61 -5.45
N THR A 103 21.37 0.28 -4.24
CA THR A 103 21.63 -1.10 -3.81
C THR A 103 20.67 -1.61 -2.74
N ASP A 104 19.78 -0.78 -2.18
CA ASP A 104 18.94 -1.21 -1.04
C ASP A 104 17.55 -1.72 -1.41
N GLY A 105 17.18 -1.65 -2.70
CA GLY A 105 15.89 -2.14 -3.19
C GLY A 105 14.68 -1.54 -2.46
N GLY A 106 14.77 -0.29 -2.00
CA GLY A 106 13.71 0.39 -1.25
C GLY A 106 13.68 0.07 0.25
N LEU A 107 14.66 -0.65 0.78
CA LEU A 107 14.70 -1.05 2.19
C LEU A 107 14.75 0.14 3.15
N SER A 108 15.40 1.23 2.76
CA SER A 108 15.44 2.47 3.55
C SER A 108 14.03 3.05 3.77
N LEU A 109 13.20 3.04 2.73
CA LEU A 109 11.81 3.48 2.81
C LEU A 109 10.99 2.57 3.73
N VAL A 110 11.09 1.25 3.52
CA VAL A 110 10.38 0.25 4.33
C VAL A 110 10.73 0.39 5.81
N ARG A 111 12.02 0.57 6.12
CA ARG A 111 12.48 0.77 7.50
C ARG A 111 11.97 2.08 8.09
N ALA A 112 12.04 3.19 7.34
CA ALA A 112 11.58 4.48 7.81
C ALA A 112 10.07 4.46 8.10
N LEU A 113 9.27 3.99 7.14
CA LEU A 113 7.83 3.88 7.27
C LEU A 113 7.44 2.89 8.38
N GLY A 114 8.03 1.70 8.38
CA GLY A 114 7.71 0.66 9.36
C GLY A 114 8.08 1.06 10.79
N GLN A 115 9.21 1.74 10.99
CA GLN A 115 9.58 2.22 12.32
C GLN A 115 8.64 3.33 12.82
N GLU A 116 8.26 4.26 11.95
CA GLU A 116 7.30 5.31 12.31
C GLU A 116 5.93 4.71 12.64
N LEU A 117 5.50 3.68 11.91
CA LEU A 117 4.27 2.93 12.18
C LEU A 117 4.26 2.35 13.60
N ILE A 118 5.35 1.66 14.01
CA ILE A 118 5.47 1.14 15.37
C ILE A 118 5.50 2.26 16.41
N GLN A 119 6.21 3.36 16.15
CA GLN A 119 6.29 4.47 17.09
C GLN A 119 4.93 5.13 17.29
N LEU A 120 4.17 5.35 16.22
CA LEU A 120 2.82 5.90 16.30
C LEU A 120 1.89 5.00 17.12
N ALA A 121 1.94 3.69 16.90
CA ALA A 121 1.19 2.73 17.70
C ALA A 121 1.59 2.79 19.19
N ARG A 122 2.89 2.92 19.51
CA ARG A 122 3.39 3.11 20.87
C ARG A 122 2.87 4.38 21.53
N HIS A 123 2.65 5.43 20.76
CA HIS A 123 2.13 6.71 21.25
C HIS A 123 0.60 6.79 21.24
N GLY A 124 -0.08 5.67 21.00
CA GLY A 124 -1.52 5.56 21.12
C GLY A 124 -2.32 5.97 19.88
N ALA A 125 -1.70 5.99 18.71
CA ALA A 125 -2.45 6.09 17.46
C ALA A 125 -3.35 4.85 17.34
N ALA A 126 -4.67 5.09 17.24
CA ALA A 126 -5.65 4.01 17.14
C ALA A 126 -5.84 3.52 15.71
N TRP A 127 -5.63 4.41 14.73
CA TRP A 127 -5.78 4.10 13.32
C TRP A 127 -4.54 4.54 12.53
N LEU A 128 -4.02 3.64 11.75
CA LEU A 128 -2.85 3.86 10.90
C LEU A 128 -3.24 3.53 9.46
N LEU A 129 -3.37 4.57 8.61
CA LEU A 129 -3.53 4.38 7.17
C LEU A 129 -2.16 4.21 6.55
N VAL A 130 -1.97 3.17 5.78
CA VAL A 130 -0.72 2.88 5.08
C VAL A 130 -0.98 2.79 3.58
N ALA A 131 -0.33 3.65 2.82
CA ALA A 131 -0.31 3.60 1.37
C ALA A 131 1.08 3.13 0.91
N SER A 132 1.22 1.83 0.75
CA SER A 132 2.42 1.14 0.25
C SER A 132 2.06 -0.29 -0.14
N ASP A 133 2.73 -0.85 -1.14
CA ASP A 133 2.57 -2.23 -1.63
C ASP A 133 3.71 -3.17 -1.19
N ASP A 134 4.59 -2.72 -0.30
CA ASP A 134 5.77 -3.49 0.07
C ASP A 134 5.47 -4.49 1.19
N GLU A 135 5.49 -5.79 0.86
CA GLU A 135 5.21 -6.87 1.82
C GLU A 135 6.17 -6.92 3.02
N ARG A 136 7.36 -6.31 2.90
CA ARG A 136 8.32 -6.22 4.00
C ARG A 136 7.82 -5.36 5.15
N LEU A 137 6.68 -4.68 4.98
CA LEU A 137 5.96 -3.96 6.04
C LEU A 137 5.20 -4.90 6.98
N ILE A 138 4.92 -6.15 6.60
CA ILE A 138 4.16 -7.11 7.40
C ILE A 138 4.64 -7.19 8.86
N PRO A 139 5.92 -7.38 9.19
CA PRO A 139 6.36 -7.46 10.58
C PRO A 139 6.11 -6.18 11.40
N TYR A 140 6.12 -5.00 10.74
CA TYR A 140 5.84 -3.73 11.38
C TYR A 140 4.34 -3.54 11.61
N ILE A 141 3.51 -4.04 10.69
CA ILE A 141 2.04 -4.05 10.83
C ILE A 141 1.66 -4.95 12.01
N ASP A 142 2.19 -6.17 12.08
CA ASP A 142 1.97 -7.08 13.21
C ASP A 142 2.28 -6.44 14.55
N GLU A 143 3.45 -5.78 14.64
CA GLU A 143 3.89 -5.13 15.86
C GLU A 143 2.97 -3.95 16.24
N ALA A 144 2.48 -3.18 15.27
CA ALA A 144 1.54 -2.09 15.51
C ALA A 144 0.18 -2.62 15.98
N GLN A 145 -0.32 -3.68 15.37
CA GLN A 145 -1.57 -4.37 15.76
C GLN A 145 -1.47 -4.99 17.15
N ALA A 146 -0.33 -5.61 17.49
CA ALA A 146 -0.07 -6.13 18.82
C ALA A 146 -0.11 -5.04 19.92
N ARG A 147 0.06 -3.77 19.54
CA ARG A 147 -0.08 -2.60 20.42
C ARG A 147 -1.48 -2.00 20.44
N GLY A 148 -2.41 -2.59 19.72
CA GLY A 148 -3.82 -2.18 19.65
C GLY A 148 -4.14 -1.15 18.59
N ALA A 149 -3.21 -0.81 17.70
CA ALA A 149 -3.51 0.02 16.54
C ALA A 149 -4.24 -0.80 15.47
N ARG A 150 -5.18 -0.19 14.76
CA ARG A 150 -5.82 -0.74 13.56
C ARG A 150 -5.11 -0.24 12.33
N VAL A 151 -4.70 -1.15 11.46
CA VAL A 151 -4.00 -0.82 10.23
C VAL A 151 -4.95 -0.94 9.04
N VAL A 152 -5.02 0.12 8.26
CA VAL A 152 -5.81 0.23 7.04
C VAL A 152 -4.85 0.34 5.86
N LEU A 153 -4.93 -0.55 4.90
CA LEU A 153 -4.19 -0.42 3.65
C LEU A 153 -5.01 0.34 2.60
N VAL A 154 -4.38 1.35 2.01
CA VAL A 154 -4.89 2.01 0.81
C VAL A 154 -4.55 1.14 -0.39
N ALA A 155 -5.54 0.81 -1.17
CA ALA A 155 -5.44 -0.16 -2.26
C ALA A 155 -6.15 0.36 -3.53
N ASP A 156 -6.10 -0.42 -4.58
CA ASP A 156 -6.92 -0.25 -5.77
C ASP A 156 -8.20 -1.11 -5.70
N ASP A 157 -9.04 -1.00 -6.71
CA ASP A 157 -10.28 -1.77 -6.79
C ASP A 157 -10.07 -3.29 -6.96
N ALA A 158 -8.85 -3.73 -7.29
CA ALA A 158 -8.53 -5.16 -7.43
C ALA A 158 -8.72 -5.94 -6.12
N VAL A 159 -8.79 -5.27 -4.97
CA VAL A 159 -9.10 -5.90 -3.67
C VAL A 159 -10.48 -6.56 -3.64
N HIS A 160 -11.40 -6.19 -4.54
CA HIS A 160 -12.74 -6.79 -4.64
C HIS A 160 -12.72 -8.20 -5.25
N ASP A 161 -11.68 -8.55 -6.02
CA ASP A 161 -11.47 -9.93 -6.52
C ASP A 161 -10.20 -10.53 -5.91
N PHE A 162 -10.27 -10.79 -4.61
CA PHE A 162 -9.12 -11.29 -3.85
C PHE A 162 -8.60 -12.64 -4.35
N SER A 163 -9.47 -13.50 -4.86
CA SER A 163 -9.05 -14.82 -5.37
C SER A 163 -8.14 -14.68 -6.58
N ARG A 164 -8.50 -13.80 -7.49
CA ARG A 164 -7.69 -13.46 -8.65
C ARG A 164 -6.39 -12.77 -8.23
N LEU A 165 -6.50 -11.78 -7.37
CA LEU A 165 -5.35 -11.04 -6.85
C LEU A 165 -4.33 -11.98 -6.17
N ALA A 166 -4.79 -12.94 -5.36
CA ALA A 166 -3.91 -13.89 -4.67
C ALA A 166 -3.16 -14.82 -5.63
N ALA A 167 -3.78 -15.15 -6.78
CA ALA A 167 -3.13 -15.92 -7.82
C ALA A 167 -2.10 -15.08 -8.61
N ASP A 168 -2.42 -13.82 -8.85
CA ASP A 168 -1.66 -12.96 -9.74
C ASP A 168 -0.55 -12.16 -9.01
N ASP A 169 -0.78 -11.76 -7.75
CA ASP A 169 0.22 -11.10 -6.90
C ASP A 169 0.17 -11.62 -5.45
N PRO A 170 0.77 -12.77 -5.16
CA PRO A 170 0.73 -13.35 -3.83
C PRO A 170 1.44 -12.50 -2.77
N SER A 171 2.39 -11.64 -3.13
CA SER A 171 3.06 -10.72 -2.19
C SER A 171 2.13 -9.62 -1.74
N TRP A 172 1.44 -8.98 -2.69
CA TRP A 172 0.43 -7.98 -2.39
C TRP A 172 -0.76 -8.58 -1.63
N ALA A 173 -1.22 -9.76 -2.04
CA ALA A 173 -2.28 -10.45 -1.33
C ALA A 173 -1.92 -10.74 0.14
N ARG A 174 -0.68 -11.15 0.43
CA ARG A 174 -0.21 -11.36 1.82
C ARG A 174 -0.24 -10.07 2.63
N LEU A 175 0.22 -8.96 2.06
CA LEU A 175 0.17 -7.66 2.73
C LEU A 175 -1.27 -7.23 3.00
N LEU A 176 -2.16 -7.40 2.02
CA LEU A 176 -3.58 -7.11 2.18
C LEU A 176 -4.25 -7.97 3.26
N MET A 177 -3.90 -9.26 3.35
CA MET A 177 -4.42 -10.14 4.41
C MET A 177 -4.01 -9.68 5.81
N GLN A 178 -2.82 -9.09 5.94
CA GLN A 178 -2.29 -8.62 7.21
C GLN A 178 -3.05 -7.40 7.76
N ALA A 179 -3.62 -6.56 6.91
CA ALA A 179 -4.32 -5.37 7.35
C ALA A 179 -5.69 -5.68 7.99
N ASP A 180 -6.08 -4.90 9.01
CA ASP A 180 -7.41 -4.95 9.59
C ASP A 180 -8.49 -4.54 8.59
N ARG A 181 -8.19 -3.54 7.76
CA ARG A 181 -9.10 -3.03 6.72
C ARG A 181 -8.34 -2.64 5.45
N ARG A 182 -9.06 -2.57 4.35
CA ARG A 182 -8.60 -2.14 3.03
C ARG A 182 -9.57 -1.07 2.56
N VAL A 183 -9.05 -0.04 1.91
CA VAL A 183 -9.86 1.05 1.36
C VAL A 183 -9.33 1.41 -0.02
N ALA A 184 -10.22 1.38 -1.02
CA ALA A 184 -9.89 1.87 -2.34
C ALA A 184 -10.07 3.39 -2.38
N VAL A 185 -9.22 4.07 -3.16
CA VAL A 185 -9.35 5.51 -3.39
C VAL A 185 -10.49 5.73 -4.39
N PRO A 186 -11.57 6.44 -4.01
CA PRO A 186 -12.68 6.69 -4.92
C PRO A 186 -12.26 7.46 -6.17
N VAL A 187 -12.91 7.21 -7.30
CA VAL A 187 -12.59 7.85 -8.59
C VAL A 187 -12.55 9.38 -8.46
N GLY A 188 -13.53 10.00 -7.82
CA GLY A 188 -13.56 11.46 -7.64
C GLY A 188 -12.45 12.01 -6.73
N ALA A 189 -11.80 11.16 -5.93
CA ALA A 189 -10.62 11.56 -5.14
C ALA A 189 -9.36 11.64 -6.00
N TRP A 190 -9.28 10.81 -7.04
CA TRP A 190 -8.17 10.87 -7.98
C TRP A 190 -8.10 12.19 -8.73
N ASP A 191 -9.26 12.77 -9.13
CA ASP A 191 -9.29 14.07 -9.79
C ASP A 191 -8.60 15.15 -8.94
N SER A 192 -8.85 15.15 -7.62
CA SER A 192 -8.19 16.08 -6.70
C SER A 192 -6.71 15.81 -6.53
N LEU A 193 -6.29 14.54 -6.54
CA LEU A 193 -4.90 14.13 -6.34
C LEU A 193 -4.05 14.28 -7.61
N THR A 194 -4.64 14.35 -8.79
CA THR A 194 -3.90 14.31 -10.06
C THR A 194 -4.02 15.60 -10.88
N THR A 195 -5.05 16.43 -10.61
CA THR A 195 -5.28 17.67 -11.37
C THR A 195 -4.94 18.90 -10.53
N PRO A 196 -4.01 19.76 -10.97
CA PRO A 196 -3.67 20.98 -10.26
C PRO A 196 -4.89 21.90 -10.07
N GLY A 197 -5.12 22.37 -8.85
CA GLY A 197 -6.14 23.39 -8.57
C GLY A 197 -7.57 22.88 -8.37
N THR A 198 -7.84 21.57 -8.46
CA THR A 198 -9.14 20.99 -8.16
C THR A 198 -9.33 20.78 -6.66
N GLY A 199 -9.84 21.81 -5.98
CA GLY A 199 -10.13 21.78 -4.54
C GLY A 199 -11.41 21.00 -4.16
N TYR A 200 -11.71 19.87 -4.81
CA TYR A 200 -12.95 19.11 -4.61
C TYR A 200 -13.22 18.74 -3.14
N TYR A 201 -12.19 18.37 -2.39
CA TYR A 201 -12.36 18.01 -0.98
C TYR A 201 -12.39 19.20 -0.01
N ALA A 202 -11.82 20.34 -0.38
CA ALA A 202 -11.89 21.56 0.43
C ALA A 202 -13.32 22.14 0.48
N GLN A 203 -14.11 21.96 -0.59
CA GLN A 203 -15.50 22.41 -0.64
C GLN A 203 -16.49 21.49 0.11
N ARG A 204 -16.18 20.21 0.23
CA ARG A 204 -17.10 19.22 0.84
C ARG A 204 -16.97 19.12 2.36
N ALA A 205 -15.89 19.59 2.96
CA ALA A 205 -15.73 19.61 4.42
C ALA A 205 -16.71 20.54 5.14
N GLY A 206 -17.44 21.38 4.42
CA GLY A 206 -18.41 22.33 4.96
C GLY A 206 -19.88 22.05 4.63
N GLN A 207 -20.23 20.99 3.91
CA GLN A 207 -21.63 20.68 3.60
C GLN A 207 -22.11 19.39 4.30
N PRO A 208 -23.26 19.40 4.98
CA PRO A 208 -23.87 18.20 5.52
C PRO A 208 -24.29 17.26 4.39
N GLU A 209 -23.99 15.98 4.57
CA GLU A 209 -24.31 14.91 3.64
C GLU A 209 -25.82 14.85 3.37
N GLY A 210 -26.20 15.15 2.14
CA GLY A 210 -27.50 14.78 1.58
C GLY A 210 -27.35 13.47 0.84
N ASP A 211 -28.20 12.50 1.20
CA ASP A 211 -28.39 11.23 0.51
C ASP A 211 -28.51 11.42 -1.01
N GLU A 212 -27.57 10.87 -1.79
CA GLU A 212 -27.83 10.51 -3.16
C GLU A 212 -27.25 9.12 -3.44
N ALA A 213 -28.18 8.23 -3.62
CA ALA A 213 -28.00 6.86 -4.06
C ALA A 213 -27.70 6.78 -5.56
N ASP A 214 -27.03 5.68 -5.91
CA ASP A 214 -27.00 5.03 -7.22
C ASP A 214 -26.44 5.77 -8.44
N GLY A 215 -25.28 5.32 -8.83
CA GLY A 215 -24.71 5.44 -10.16
C GLY A 215 -23.58 4.44 -10.32
N ALA A 216 -23.95 3.16 -10.50
CA ALA A 216 -23.01 2.12 -10.93
C ALA A 216 -22.53 2.44 -12.34
N GLY A 217 -21.45 3.20 -12.46
CA GLY A 217 -20.68 3.36 -13.68
C GLY A 217 -19.68 2.22 -13.78
N SER A 218 -19.80 1.41 -14.82
CA SER A 218 -18.81 0.41 -15.19
C SER A 218 -17.40 1.03 -15.26
N PRO A 219 -16.35 0.34 -14.80
CA PRO A 219 -14.99 0.85 -14.88
C PRO A 219 -14.59 1.10 -16.35
N PRO A 220 -13.81 2.16 -16.63
CA PRO A 220 -13.33 2.40 -17.98
C PRO A 220 -12.48 1.22 -18.47
N ALA A 221 -12.72 0.79 -19.69
CA ALA A 221 -12.10 -0.38 -20.33
C ALA A 221 -10.55 -0.29 -20.45
N ASP A 222 -9.97 0.87 -20.23
CA ASP A 222 -8.53 1.12 -20.41
C ASP A 222 -7.65 0.68 -19.23
N ALA A 223 -8.23 0.41 -18.05
CA ALA A 223 -7.48 -0.11 -16.90
C ALA A 223 -7.02 -1.58 -17.11
N GLN A 224 -7.45 -2.23 -18.19
CA GLN A 224 -7.09 -3.58 -18.59
C GLN A 224 -6.22 -3.61 -19.87
N ALA A 225 -5.71 -2.47 -20.33
CA ALA A 225 -4.84 -2.45 -21.49
C ALA A 225 -3.62 -3.35 -21.25
N GLU A 226 -3.45 -4.34 -22.10
CA GLU A 226 -2.25 -5.19 -22.08
C GLU A 226 -1.01 -4.31 -22.27
N PRO A 227 0.11 -4.65 -21.59
CA PRO A 227 1.37 -3.94 -21.75
C PRO A 227 1.79 -3.87 -23.21
N ASP A 228 2.22 -2.68 -23.66
CA ASP A 228 2.60 -2.45 -25.04
C ASP A 228 3.85 -3.23 -25.47
N GLU A 229 4.08 -3.29 -26.76
CA GLU A 229 5.19 -4.05 -27.32
C GLU A 229 6.56 -3.47 -26.93
N GLN A 230 6.63 -2.16 -26.73
CA GLN A 230 7.86 -1.50 -26.28
C GLN A 230 8.21 -1.90 -24.84
N TRP A 231 7.23 -1.95 -23.95
CA TRP A 231 7.37 -2.42 -22.58
C TRP A 231 7.81 -3.90 -22.57
N ARG A 232 7.15 -4.76 -23.38
CA ARG A 232 7.51 -6.18 -23.50
C ARG A 232 8.95 -6.37 -23.94
N ALA A 233 9.41 -5.61 -24.94
CA ALA A 233 10.78 -5.67 -25.43
C ALA A 233 11.80 -5.18 -24.38
N GLN A 234 11.46 -4.14 -23.59
CA GLN A 234 12.33 -3.61 -22.54
C GLN A 234 12.45 -4.59 -21.37
N VAL A 235 11.31 -5.07 -20.85
CA VAL A 235 11.29 -6.04 -19.75
C VAL A 235 11.89 -7.37 -20.17
N GLY A 236 11.66 -7.81 -21.41
CA GLY A 236 12.27 -9.02 -21.94
C GLY A 236 13.81 -8.98 -21.93
N ARG A 237 14.40 -7.84 -22.29
CA ARG A 237 15.86 -7.65 -22.18
C ARG A 237 16.36 -7.75 -20.75
N ILE A 238 15.69 -7.08 -19.82
CA ILE A 238 16.05 -7.10 -18.40
C ILE A 238 16.02 -8.54 -17.86
N ILE A 239 15.00 -9.32 -18.23
CA ILE A 239 14.86 -10.72 -17.80
C ILE A 239 15.95 -11.58 -18.42
N GLN A 240 16.29 -11.37 -19.70
CA GLN A 240 17.35 -12.11 -20.38
C GLN A 240 18.73 -11.80 -19.78
N ASP A 241 19.03 -10.54 -19.51
CA ASP A 241 20.28 -10.11 -18.88
C ASP A 241 20.39 -10.70 -17.46
N TRP A 242 19.30 -10.61 -16.67
CA TRP A 242 19.25 -11.25 -15.36
C TRP A 242 19.51 -12.76 -15.45
N TRP A 243 18.86 -13.46 -16.38
CA TRP A 243 19.03 -14.91 -16.56
C TRP A 243 20.44 -15.29 -17.04
N ALA A 244 21.07 -14.45 -17.84
CA ALA A 244 22.44 -14.65 -18.30
C ALA A 244 23.47 -14.50 -17.16
N ASP A 245 23.20 -13.62 -16.21
CA ASP A 245 24.08 -13.36 -15.06
C ASP A 245 23.90 -14.39 -13.92
N GLU A 246 22.86 -15.24 -13.96
CA GLU A 246 22.61 -16.23 -12.93
C GLU A 246 23.60 -17.41 -13.05
N PRO A 247 24.20 -17.90 -11.94
CA PRO A 247 25.06 -19.08 -11.92
C PRO A 247 24.38 -20.32 -12.48
N GLU A 248 25.14 -21.22 -13.11
CA GLU A 248 24.58 -22.41 -13.77
C GLU A 248 23.84 -23.34 -12.79
N ASP A 249 24.36 -23.52 -11.58
CA ASP A 249 23.72 -24.33 -10.54
C ASP A 249 22.38 -23.71 -10.10
N ASP A 250 22.33 -22.39 -9.90
CA ASP A 250 21.11 -21.68 -9.52
C ASP A 250 20.06 -21.72 -10.65
N ARG A 251 20.50 -21.70 -11.92
CA ARG A 251 19.58 -21.87 -13.07
C ARG A 251 18.92 -23.24 -13.08
N LEU A 252 19.66 -24.30 -12.79
CA LEU A 252 19.13 -25.66 -12.75
C LEU A 252 18.10 -25.81 -11.62
N ASP A 253 18.44 -25.34 -10.42
CA ASP A 253 17.56 -25.40 -9.26
C ASP A 253 16.27 -24.60 -9.47
N LEU A 254 16.39 -23.41 -10.08
CA LEU A 254 15.25 -22.57 -10.40
C LEU A 254 14.34 -23.20 -11.47
N ALA A 255 14.92 -23.78 -12.51
CA ALA A 255 14.16 -24.47 -13.55
C ALA A 255 13.39 -25.68 -12.98
N ASP A 256 13.99 -26.44 -12.08
CA ASP A 256 13.35 -27.57 -11.41
C ASP A 256 12.25 -27.12 -10.45
N ALA A 257 12.48 -26.04 -9.71
CA ALA A 257 11.46 -25.43 -8.87
C ALA A 257 10.25 -24.96 -9.69
N MET A 258 10.46 -24.32 -10.83
CA MET A 258 9.37 -23.84 -11.70
C MET A 258 8.64 -24.97 -12.46
N ARG A 259 9.28 -26.11 -12.69
CA ARG A 259 8.60 -27.30 -13.24
C ARG A 259 7.70 -27.97 -12.20
N SER A 260 8.13 -27.98 -10.95
CA SER A 260 7.38 -28.60 -9.85
C SER A 260 6.26 -27.72 -9.30
N GLN A 261 6.38 -26.40 -9.37
CA GLN A 261 5.44 -25.42 -8.88
C GLN A 261 4.84 -24.61 -10.04
N HIS A 262 3.53 -24.33 -9.95
CA HIS A 262 2.85 -23.49 -10.97
C HIS A 262 3.09 -21.99 -10.67
N GLY A 263 4.34 -21.51 -10.82
CA GLY A 263 4.63 -20.10 -10.58
C GLY A 263 6.12 -19.80 -10.43
N VAL A 264 6.45 -18.52 -10.40
CA VAL A 264 7.81 -18.04 -10.09
C VAL A 264 8.02 -18.11 -8.58
N PRO A 265 9.12 -18.70 -8.07
CA PRO A 265 9.41 -18.72 -6.65
C PRO A 265 9.42 -17.30 -6.05
N PRO A 266 8.88 -17.09 -4.83
CA PRO A 266 8.68 -15.75 -4.26
C PRO A 266 9.95 -14.90 -4.16
N GLU A 267 11.10 -15.55 -3.90
CA GLU A 267 12.38 -14.83 -3.81
C GLU A 267 12.88 -14.36 -5.17
N THR A 268 12.70 -15.18 -6.19
CA THR A 268 13.03 -14.85 -7.58
C THR A 268 12.11 -13.76 -8.11
N ASP A 269 10.80 -13.88 -7.85
CA ASP A 269 9.80 -12.86 -8.23
C ASP A 269 10.15 -11.49 -7.62
N ARG A 270 10.49 -11.46 -6.33
CA ARG A 270 10.91 -10.24 -5.64
C ARG A 270 12.17 -9.63 -6.26
N ARG A 271 13.18 -10.44 -6.55
CA ARG A 271 14.46 -10.00 -7.09
C ARG A 271 14.28 -9.37 -8.48
N ILE A 272 13.53 -10.03 -9.35
CA ILE A 272 13.24 -9.55 -10.70
C ILE A 272 12.37 -8.30 -10.67
N LEU A 273 11.32 -8.27 -9.86
CA LEU A 273 10.49 -7.08 -9.68
C LEU A 273 11.29 -5.87 -9.23
N MET A 274 12.22 -6.05 -8.29
CA MET A 274 13.10 -4.96 -7.84
C MET A 274 14.02 -4.46 -8.96
N GLN A 275 14.59 -5.38 -9.76
CA GLN A 275 15.45 -5.01 -10.86
C GLN A 275 14.68 -4.24 -11.94
N ILE A 276 13.52 -4.73 -12.34
CA ILE A 276 12.68 -4.07 -13.35
C ILE A 276 12.21 -2.70 -12.85
N ARG A 277 11.77 -2.59 -11.58
CA ARG A 277 11.42 -1.30 -10.96
C ARG A 277 12.55 -0.30 -11.02
N ARG A 278 13.78 -0.75 -10.76
CA ARG A 278 14.97 0.11 -10.82
C ARG A 278 15.24 0.62 -12.23
N GLU A 279 15.11 -0.24 -13.23
CA GLU A 279 15.43 0.11 -14.61
C GLU A 279 14.32 0.89 -15.31
N LEU A 280 13.05 0.59 -15.00
CA LEU A 280 11.90 1.35 -15.50
C LEU A 280 11.66 2.65 -14.73
N GLY A 281 12.24 2.81 -13.53
CA GLY A 281 12.00 3.97 -12.65
C GLY A 281 10.58 4.04 -12.08
N ARG A 282 9.78 2.97 -12.23
CA ARG A 282 8.39 2.90 -11.75
C ARG A 282 8.01 1.49 -11.30
N ASN A 283 6.94 1.39 -10.54
CA ASN A 283 6.32 0.12 -10.23
C ASN A 283 5.59 -0.47 -11.44
N LEU A 284 5.48 -1.79 -11.49
CA LEU A 284 4.71 -2.48 -12.52
C LEU A 284 3.23 -2.52 -12.11
N SER A 285 2.35 -2.33 -13.10
CA SER A 285 0.92 -2.57 -12.97
C SER A 285 0.63 -4.06 -12.77
N PHE A 286 -0.60 -4.37 -12.40
CA PHE A 286 -1.02 -5.76 -12.23
C PHE A 286 -0.90 -6.60 -13.53
N PRO A 287 -1.41 -6.16 -14.70
CA PRO A 287 -1.17 -6.85 -15.96
C PRO A 287 0.32 -6.99 -16.30
N GLU A 288 1.12 -5.95 -16.02
CA GLU A 288 2.56 -6.00 -16.25
C GLU A 288 3.27 -7.01 -15.35
N LYS A 289 2.91 -7.09 -14.06
CA LYS A 289 3.46 -8.12 -13.14
C LYS A 289 3.11 -9.54 -13.61
N ARG A 290 1.89 -9.73 -14.09
CA ARG A 290 1.44 -11.02 -14.62
C ARG A 290 2.27 -11.40 -15.85
N LEU A 291 2.33 -10.51 -16.84
CA LEU A 291 3.07 -10.74 -18.06
C LEU A 291 4.57 -10.93 -17.80
N MET A 292 5.14 -10.16 -16.89
CA MET A 292 6.53 -10.33 -16.44
C MET A 292 6.78 -11.75 -15.91
N ARG A 293 5.90 -12.30 -15.08
CA ARG A 293 6.00 -13.66 -14.54
C ARG A 293 5.90 -14.72 -15.64
N GLU A 294 5.02 -14.52 -16.62
CA GLU A 294 4.93 -15.38 -17.81
C GLU A 294 6.23 -15.33 -18.62
N MET A 295 6.80 -14.15 -18.82
CA MET A 295 8.09 -13.97 -19.53
C MET A 295 9.27 -14.61 -18.77
N VAL A 296 9.33 -14.45 -17.46
CA VAL A 296 10.35 -15.11 -16.61
C VAL A 296 10.24 -16.62 -16.74
N ARG A 297 9.03 -17.16 -16.63
CA ARG A 297 8.79 -18.59 -16.76
C ARG A 297 9.21 -19.10 -18.15
N ALA A 298 8.82 -18.41 -19.20
CA ALA A 298 9.20 -18.75 -20.58
C ALA A 298 10.73 -18.74 -20.75
N THR A 299 11.42 -17.74 -20.20
CA THR A 299 12.89 -17.64 -20.28
C THR A 299 13.57 -18.78 -19.51
N VAL A 300 13.13 -19.08 -18.28
CA VAL A 300 13.74 -20.11 -17.43
C VAL A 300 13.48 -21.51 -17.96
N LEU A 301 12.28 -21.79 -18.49
CA LEU A 301 11.93 -23.11 -19.02
C LEU A 301 12.31 -23.31 -20.49
N GLY A 302 12.78 -22.26 -21.17
CA GLY A 302 13.09 -22.30 -22.60
C GLY A 302 11.83 -22.44 -23.47
N GLU A 303 10.67 -22.10 -22.97
CA GLU A 303 9.40 -22.08 -23.69
C GLU A 303 9.32 -20.82 -24.55
N ALA A 304 8.95 -20.94 -25.83
CA ALA A 304 8.66 -19.76 -26.64
C ALA A 304 7.42 -19.05 -26.05
N PRO A 305 7.41 -17.71 -25.92
CA PRO A 305 6.23 -17.01 -25.43
C PRO A 305 5.01 -17.37 -26.27
N ALA A 306 3.91 -17.76 -25.63
CA ALA A 306 2.69 -18.17 -26.31
C ALA A 306 2.23 -17.03 -27.24
N PRO A 307 1.92 -17.30 -28.51
CA PRO A 307 1.38 -16.30 -29.40
C PRO A 307 0.01 -15.83 -28.83
N THR A 308 -0.14 -14.54 -28.66
CA THR A 308 -1.42 -13.92 -28.30
C THR A 308 -2.46 -14.42 -29.30
N ALA A 309 -3.50 -15.09 -28.81
CA ALA A 309 -4.62 -15.53 -29.64
C ALA A 309 -5.27 -14.28 -30.24
N VAL A 310 -4.96 -14.03 -31.50
CA VAL A 310 -5.72 -13.11 -32.34
C VAL A 310 -7.04 -13.82 -32.60
N ASP A 311 -8.11 -13.30 -32.01
CA ASP A 311 -9.48 -13.74 -32.25
C ASP A 311 -9.79 -13.51 -33.74
N VAL A 312 -9.62 -14.57 -34.53
CA VAL A 312 -10.05 -14.58 -35.92
C VAL A 312 -11.54 -14.84 -35.89
N ALA A 313 -12.32 -13.77 -36.06
CA ALA A 313 -13.75 -13.87 -36.32
C ALA A 313 -13.96 -14.75 -37.57
N PRO A 314 -14.86 -15.75 -37.51
CA PRO A 314 -15.24 -16.49 -38.72
C PRO A 314 -16.14 -15.63 -39.63
N ASP A 315 -15.78 -15.63 -40.90
CA ASP A 315 -16.64 -15.14 -42.00
C ASP A 315 -18.03 -15.81 -42.05
#